data_1639e585acd6740b4492a366e08c3a06
#
_entry.id   1639e585acd6740b4492a366e08c3a06
#
_cell.length_a   1.000
_cell.length_b   1.000
_cell.length_c   1.000
_cell.angle_alpha   90.00
_cell.angle_beta   90.00
_cell.angle_gamma   90.00
#
_symmetry.space_group_name_H-M   'P 1'
#
loop_
_entity.id
_entity.type
_entity.pdbx_description
1 polymer ?
#
loop_
_entity_poly.entity_id
_entity_poly.type
_entity_poly.pdbx_seq_one_letter_code
_entity_poly.pdbx_strand_id
1 'polypeptide(L)'
;SKDYMVKDTYDLILANPPFKGTLNKENISESLSAITSTTKTELLFVALFIRLLRVGGRCACIVPDGVLFGSSKAHKNLRKELVENQYLEGVISMPSGVFKPYAGVSTAILIFTKTNAGGTEKVWFYDMKADGHSLDDKRQPIEENDIPDIIERFHHKDNEETRERTEQSFLVDKQEIADNDYDLSINKYKKIEYIPVEYPPTEEILAEIEQLNEQIAKETKELREMLAK
;
A
#
# COMPACT_ATOMS: atom_id res chain seq x y z
N SER A 1 20.62 5.09 -17.02
CA SER A 1 21.92 5.34 -17.67
C SER A 1 22.23 6.82 -17.63
N LYS A 2 23.48 7.22 -17.43
CA LYS A 2 23.97 8.61 -17.52
C LYS A 2 23.62 9.25 -18.86
N ASP A 3 23.60 8.45 -19.90
CA ASP A 3 23.44 8.88 -21.30
C ASP A 3 21.97 8.87 -21.76
N TYR A 4 21.03 8.48 -20.91
CA TYR A 4 19.62 8.47 -21.24
C TYR A 4 19.04 9.89 -21.09
N MET A 5 18.92 10.61 -22.21
CA MET A 5 18.53 12.03 -22.26
C MET A 5 17.01 12.25 -22.35
N VAL A 6 16.19 11.20 -22.46
CA VAL A 6 14.72 11.36 -22.59
C VAL A 6 14.14 11.95 -21.32
N LYS A 7 13.38 13.02 -21.48
CA LYS A 7 12.63 13.71 -20.45
C LYS A 7 11.39 14.36 -21.05
N ASP A 8 10.39 14.64 -20.24
CA ASP A 8 9.20 15.42 -20.62
C ASP A 8 8.50 14.90 -21.89
N THR A 9 8.44 13.56 -22.06
CA THR A 9 8.04 12.92 -23.32
C THR A 9 6.71 12.18 -23.24
N TYR A 10 6.47 11.49 -22.13
CA TYR A 10 5.34 10.56 -22.04
C TYR A 10 4.10 11.21 -21.41
N ASP A 11 2.94 10.89 -21.97
CA ASP A 11 1.62 11.31 -21.45
C ASP A 11 1.17 10.46 -20.25
N LEU A 12 1.48 9.16 -20.32
CA LEU A 12 1.05 8.17 -19.36
C LEU A 12 2.16 7.18 -19.07
N ILE A 13 2.36 6.88 -17.79
CA ILE A 13 3.23 5.81 -17.32
C ILE A 13 2.39 4.88 -16.43
N LEU A 14 2.30 3.62 -16.83
CA LEU A 14 1.81 2.51 -16.00
C LEU A 14 2.97 1.58 -15.76
N ALA A 15 3.34 1.37 -14.49
CA ALA A 15 4.57 0.65 -14.19
C ALA A 15 4.47 -0.24 -12.95
N ASN A 16 5.04 -1.44 -13.09
CA ASN A 16 5.35 -2.34 -11.97
C ASN A 16 6.88 -2.56 -11.96
N PRO A 17 7.66 -1.62 -11.40
CA PRO A 17 9.11 -1.71 -11.36
C PRO A 17 9.58 -2.74 -10.33
N PRO A 18 10.85 -3.20 -10.40
CA PRO A 18 11.43 -4.05 -9.37
C PRO A 18 11.33 -3.43 -7.98
N PHE A 19 10.90 -4.24 -7.00
CA PHE A 19 10.65 -3.79 -5.61
C PHE A 19 11.91 -3.62 -4.78
N LYS A 20 13.04 -4.17 -5.25
CA LYS A 20 14.31 -4.12 -4.55
C LYS A 20 15.47 -4.15 -5.53
N GLY A 21 16.48 -3.35 -5.27
CA GLY A 21 17.71 -3.34 -6.02
C GLY A 21 18.60 -2.17 -5.65
N THR A 22 19.83 -2.20 -6.12
CA THR A 22 20.79 -1.13 -5.88
C THR A 22 21.61 -0.91 -7.14
N LEU A 23 21.78 0.36 -7.53
CA LEU A 23 22.65 0.76 -8.63
C LEU A 23 23.97 1.34 -8.10
N ASN A 24 25.04 1.19 -8.86
CA ASN A 24 26.27 1.92 -8.59
C ASN A 24 26.03 3.42 -8.79
N LYS A 25 26.47 4.23 -7.83
CA LYS A 25 26.26 5.68 -7.82
C LYS A 25 26.73 6.36 -9.11
N GLU A 26 27.81 5.86 -9.70
CA GLU A 26 28.37 6.36 -10.94
C GLU A 26 27.45 6.20 -12.16
N ASN A 27 26.50 5.27 -12.10
CA ASN A 27 25.56 4.99 -13.18
C ASN A 27 24.23 5.78 -13.04
N ILE A 28 24.12 6.62 -12.02
CA ILE A 28 22.91 7.42 -11.76
C ILE A 28 23.12 8.83 -12.35
N SER A 29 22.15 9.29 -13.15
CA SER A 29 22.22 10.64 -13.72
C SER A 29 22.03 11.71 -12.65
N GLU A 30 22.65 12.86 -12.83
CA GLU A 30 22.53 14.00 -11.92
C GLU A 30 21.07 14.48 -11.78
N SER A 31 20.30 14.42 -12.87
CA SER A 31 18.89 14.82 -12.87
C SER A 31 18.00 13.96 -11.98
N LEU A 32 18.30 12.66 -11.79
CA LEU A 32 17.61 11.80 -10.84
C LEU A 32 18.10 12.05 -9.42
N SER A 33 19.42 12.29 -9.25
CA SER A 33 20.02 12.61 -7.95
C SER A 33 19.53 13.94 -7.39
N ALA A 34 19.10 14.88 -8.24
CA ALA A 34 18.47 16.13 -7.82
C ALA A 34 17.10 15.92 -7.16
N ILE A 35 16.31 14.95 -7.64
CA ILE A 35 15.02 14.59 -7.06
C ILE A 35 15.25 13.77 -5.77
N THR A 36 16.06 12.72 -5.86
CA THR A 36 16.36 11.86 -4.70
C THR A 36 17.78 11.32 -4.79
N SER A 37 18.61 11.63 -3.80
CA SER A 37 19.99 11.15 -3.73
C SER A 37 20.04 9.75 -3.08
N THR A 38 19.97 8.71 -3.90
CA THR A 38 19.90 7.33 -3.46
C THR A 38 20.51 6.39 -4.51
N THR A 39 20.84 5.19 -4.10
CA THR A 39 21.19 4.07 -4.98
C THR A 39 20.08 3.02 -5.07
N LYS A 40 19.02 3.16 -4.27
CA LYS A 40 17.90 2.23 -4.23
C LYS A 40 17.01 2.35 -5.46
N THR A 41 16.82 1.24 -6.17
CA THR A 41 16.10 1.22 -7.44
C THR A 41 14.64 1.64 -7.30
N GLU A 42 13.95 1.24 -6.26
CA GLU A 42 12.55 1.57 -6.01
C GLU A 42 12.28 3.09 -5.93
N LEU A 43 13.21 3.85 -5.36
CA LEU A 43 13.11 5.31 -5.32
C LEU A 43 13.51 5.94 -6.66
N LEU A 44 14.55 5.39 -7.28
CA LEU A 44 15.06 5.90 -8.57
C LEU A 44 14.03 5.72 -9.69
N PHE A 45 13.23 4.66 -9.67
CA PHE A 45 12.16 4.47 -10.66
C PHE A 45 11.09 5.55 -10.56
N VAL A 46 10.64 5.90 -9.35
CA VAL A 46 9.65 6.98 -9.18
C VAL A 46 10.23 8.32 -9.65
N ALA A 47 11.48 8.64 -9.29
CA ALA A 47 12.16 9.82 -9.78
C ALA A 47 12.31 9.82 -11.32
N LEU A 48 12.57 8.65 -11.91
CA LEU A 48 12.64 8.49 -13.35
C LEU A 48 11.27 8.75 -14.01
N PHE A 49 10.17 8.29 -13.43
CA PHE A 49 8.82 8.51 -13.95
C PHE A 49 8.48 10.00 -13.93
N ILE A 50 8.78 10.72 -12.85
CA ILE A 50 8.64 12.19 -12.79
C ILE A 50 9.42 12.86 -13.92
N ARG A 51 10.66 12.42 -14.19
CA ARG A 51 11.49 12.97 -15.25
C ARG A 51 10.92 12.70 -16.65
N LEU A 52 10.43 11.47 -16.88
CA LEU A 52 9.99 11.01 -18.20
C LEU A 52 8.64 11.60 -18.62
N LEU A 53 7.74 11.83 -17.66
CA LEU A 53 6.45 12.44 -17.93
C LEU A 53 6.62 13.88 -18.44
N ARG A 54 5.80 14.26 -19.40
CA ARG A 54 5.59 15.68 -19.72
C ARG A 54 4.73 16.35 -18.63
N VAL A 55 4.73 17.67 -18.58
CA VAL A 55 3.80 18.42 -17.72
C VAL A 55 2.36 18.10 -18.15
N GLY A 56 1.50 17.75 -17.18
CA GLY A 56 0.15 17.24 -17.40
C GLY A 56 0.10 15.71 -17.65
N GLY A 57 1.24 15.04 -17.77
CA GLY A 57 1.31 13.57 -17.87
C GLY A 57 1.07 12.89 -16.53
N ARG A 58 0.46 11.70 -16.55
CA ARG A 58 0.02 10.94 -15.38
C ARG A 58 0.82 9.67 -15.19
N CYS A 59 1.00 9.28 -13.94
CA CYS A 59 1.62 8.01 -13.56
C CYS A 59 0.74 7.24 -12.60
N ALA A 60 0.62 5.93 -12.83
CA ALA A 60 0.23 4.96 -11.82
C ALA A 60 1.34 3.91 -11.72
N CYS A 61 1.99 3.83 -10.56
CA CYS A 61 3.10 2.89 -10.37
C CYS A 61 2.99 2.14 -9.06
N ILE A 62 3.38 0.87 -9.10
CA ILE A 62 3.44 0.02 -7.91
C ILE A 62 4.77 0.28 -7.21
N VAL A 63 4.73 0.46 -5.91
CA VAL A 63 5.90 0.64 -5.05
C VAL A 63 5.80 -0.26 -3.82
N PRO A 64 6.92 -0.75 -3.27
CA PRO A 64 6.91 -1.39 -1.96
C PRO A 64 6.59 -0.36 -0.87
N ASP A 65 5.90 -0.78 0.19
CA ASP A 65 5.48 0.09 1.31
C ASP A 65 6.62 0.91 1.91
N GLY A 66 7.84 0.39 1.87
CA GLY A 66 9.03 1.11 2.32
C GLY A 66 9.24 2.48 1.66
N VAL A 67 8.71 2.69 0.46
CA VAL A 67 8.72 4.00 -0.22
C VAL A 67 7.82 4.99 0.52
N LEU A 68 6.68 4.52 1.06
CA LEU A 68 5.67 5.36 1.69
C LEU A 68 6.10 5.91 3.06
N PHE A 69 6.83 5.12 3.86
CA PHE A 69 7.18 5.49 5.25
C PHE A 69 8.68 5.47 5.55
N GLY A 70 9.53 5.10 4.60
CA GLY A 70 10.98 5.05 4.82
C GLY A 70 11.52 6.36 5.42
N SER A 71 12.36 6.24 6.45
CA SER A 71 12.84 7.38 7.26
C SER A 71 14.07 8.11 6.68
N SER A 72 14.75 7.52 5.68
CA SER A 72 15.94 8.17 5.12
C SER A 72 15.59 9.48 4.39
N LYS A 73 16.55 10.39 4.34
CA LYS A 73 16.39 11.68 3.63
C LYS A 73 15.94 11.50 2.17
N ALA A 74 16.41 10.44 1.51
CA ALA A 74 16.03 10.15 0.12
C ALA A 74 14.53 9.78 0.00
N HIS A 75 13.98 8.98 0.93
CA HIS A 75 12.55 8.67 0.94
C HIS A 75 11.71 9.92 1.21
N LYS A 76 12.08 10.71 2.22
CA LYS A 76 11.36 11.95 2.57
C LYS A 76 11.39 12.95 1.41
N ASN A 77 12.54 13.15 0.77
CA ASN A 77 12.66 14.07 -0.35
C ASN A 77 11.78 13.65 -1.53
N LEU A 78 11.73 12.35 -1.85
CA LEU A 78 10.89 11.85 -2.94
C LEU A 78 9.41 12.06 -2.65
N ARG A 79 8.95 11.74 -1.43
CA ARG A 79 7.56 11.97 -1.03
C ARG A 79 7.21 13.45 -1.00
N LYS A 80 8.12 14.28 -0.49
CA LYS A 80 7.97 15.74 -0.54
C LYS A 80 7.86 16.24 -1.98
N GLU A 81 8.68 15.74 -2.89
CA GLU A 81 8.61 16.09 -4.32
C GLU A 81 7.21 15.76 -4.89
N LEU A 82 6.66 14.57 -4.61
CA LEU A 82 5.34 14.16 -5.09
C LEU A 82 4.22 15.04 -4.52
N VAL A 83 4.28 15.40 -3.24
CA VAL A 83 3.21 16.12 -2.54
C VAL A 83 3.28 17.62 -2.80
N GLU A 84 4.51 18.20 -2.83
CA GLU A 84 4.69 19.67 -2.91
C GLU A 84 4.81 20.18 -4.35
N ASN A 85 5.55 19.45 -5.20
CA ASN A 85 5.91 19.93 -6.53
C ASN A 85 5.11 19.29 -7.65
N GLN A 86 4.48 18.14 -7.36
CA GLN A 86 3.60 17.44 -8.29
C GLN A 86 2.16 17.45 -7.77
N TYR A 87 1.25 16.82 -8.48
CA TYR A 87 -0.10 16.57 -7.98
C TYR A 87 -0.24 15.08 -7.62
N LEU A 88 -0.05 14.74 -6.34
CA LEU A 88 -0.30 13.41 -5.81
C LEU A 88 -1.80 13.22 -5.64
N GLU A 89 -2.39 12.40 -6.49
CA GLU A 89 -3.85 12.19 -6.55
C GLU A 89 -4.33 11.13 -5.56
N GLY A 90 -3.55 10.06 -5.38
CA GLY A 90 -3.98 8.98 -4.50
C GLY A 90 -2.90 7.94 -4.20
N VAL A 91 -3.13 7.22 -3.12
CA VAL A 91 -2.34 6.10 -2.64
C VAL A 91 -3.28 4.93 -2.33
N ILE A 92 -3.13 3.83 -3.06
CA ILE A 92 -3.89 2.60 -2.82
C ILE A 92 -2.95 1.62 -2.12
N SER A 93 -3.18 1.36 -0.84
CA SER A 93 -2.44 0.37 -0.07
C SER A 93 -2.94 -1.02 -0.40
N MET A 94 -2.05 -1.94 -0.73
CA MET A 94 -2.37 -3.32 -1.06
C MET A 94 -1.81 -4.28 0.00
N PRO A 95 -2.54 -5.32 0.41
CA PRO A 95 -2.09 -6.25 1.41
C PRO A 95 -0.88 -7.07 0.93
N SER A 96 -0.12 -7.61 1.88
CA SER A 96 0.93 -8.58 1.56
C SER A 96 0.32 -9.81 0.88
N GLY A 97 1.03 -10.34 -0.13
CA GLY A 97 0.57 -11.53 -0.86
C GLY A 97 -0.05 -11.25 -2.22
N VAL A 98 -0.43 -10.01 -2.56
CA VAL A 98 -0.95 -9.65 -3.89
C VAL A 98 0.00 -10.06 -5.02
N PHE A 99 1.30 -9.98 -4.80
CA PHE A 99 2.34 -10.32 -5.79
C PHE A 99 3.01 -11.68 -5.57
N LYS A 100 2.43 -12.54 -4.73
CA LYS A 100 2.93 -13.91 -4.59
C LYS A 100 2.75 -14.72 -5.89
N PRO A 101 3.65 -15.64 -6.20
CA PRO A 101 4.82 -16.05 -5.41
C PRO A 101 6.06 -15.15 -5.58
N TYR A 102 5.99 -14.09 -6.38
CA TYR A 102 7.17 -13.27 -6.74
C TYR A 102 7.63 -12.36 -5.59
N ALA A 103 6.68 -11.80 -4.83
CA ALA A 103 6.96 -10.95 -3.69
C ALA A 103 5.88 -11.11 -2.61
N GLY A 104 6.32 -11.30 -1.37
CA GLY A 104 5.42 -11.41 -0.20
C GLY A 104 5.28 -10.12 0.60
N VAL A 105 5.83 -9.00 0.10
CA VAL A 105 5.80 -7.70 0.80
C VAL A 105 4.52 -6.94 0.51
N SER A 106 4.08 -6.11 1.44
CA SER A 106 3.03 -5.13 1.20
C SER A 106 3.50 -4.09 0.21
N THR A 107 2.60 -3.64 -0.64
CA THR A 107 2.87 -2.69 -1.72
C THR A 107 1.78 -1.64 -1.79
N ALA A 108 1.99 -0.61 -2.59
CA ALA A 108 0.97 0.37 -2.88
C ALA A 108 1.03 0.83 -4.33
N ILE A 109 -0.08 1.39 -4.82
CA ILE A 109 -0.12 2.12 -6.07
C ILE A 109 -0.05 3.61 -5.75
N LEU A 110 0.95 4.31 -6.30
CA LEU A 110 1.02 5.75 -6.31
C LEU A 110 0.42 6.28 -7.62
N ILE A 111 -0.54 7.21 -7.51
CA ILE A 111 -1.18 7.87 -8.65
C ILE A 111 -0.87 9.35 -8.56
N PHE A 112 -0.19 9.90 -9.57
CA PHE A 112 0.16 11.31 -9.59
C PHE A 112 0.19 11.87 -11.01
N THR A 113 -0.03 13.18 -11.10
CA THR A 113 0.16 13.99 -12.32
C THR A 113 1.38 14.87 -12.16
N LYS A 114 2.24 14.90 -13.18
CA LYS A 114 3.38 15.85 -13.20
C LYS A 114 2.89 17.25 -13.48
N THR A 115 3.16 18.16 -12.57
CA THR A 115 2.81 19.58 -12.70
C THR A 115 4.03 20.49 -12.62
N ASN A 116 5.05 20.10 -11.84
CA ASN A 116 6.21 20.96 -11.45
C ASN A 116 5.79 22.27 -10.76
N ALA A 117 4.54 22.40 -10.39
CA ALA A 117 3.96 23.59 -9.77
C ALA A 117 3.07 23.26 -8.55
N GLY A 118 3.13 22.01 -8.08
CA GLY A 118 2.25 21.53 -7.02
C GLY A 118 0.84 21.24 -7.55
N GLY A 119 -0.16 21.42 -6.68
CA GLY A 119 -1.57 21.16 -6.98
C GLY A 119 -2.24 20.18 -6.04
N THR A 120 -1.46 19.49 -5.18
CA THR A 120 -2.01 18.63 -4.14
C THR A 120 -2.63 19.50 -3.05
N GLU A 121 -3.93 19.37 -2.84
CA GLU A 121 -4.65 19.92 -1.68
C GLU A 121 -4.96 18.80 -0.71
N LYS A 122 -5.50 17.71 -1.21
CA LYS A 122 -5.81 16.47 -0.48
C LYS A 122 -5.29 15.27 -1.26
N VAL A 123 -4.92 14.21 -0.56
CA VAL A 123 -4.53 12.92 -1.15
C VAL A 123 -5.59 11.90 -0.79
N TRP A 124 -6.07 11.16 -1.78
CA TRP A 124 -6.99 10.06 -1.58
C TRP A 124 -6.24 8.81 -1.16
N PHE A 125 -6.69 8.17 -0.06
CA PHE A 125 -6.16 6.91 0.43
C PHE A 125 -7.21 5.82 0.32
N TYR A 126 -6.78 4.62 -0.09
CA TYR A 126 -7.61 3.44 -0.12
C TYR A 126 -6.88 2.25 0.51
N ASP A 127 -7.55 1.55 1.43
CA ASP A 127 -7.05 0.37 2.14
C ASP A 127 -7.60 -0.90 1.49
N MET A 128 -6.99 -1.34 0.41
CA MET A 128 -7.38 -2.53 -0.34
C MET A 128 -7.19 -3.79 0.52
N LYS A 129 -8.20 -4.65 0.57
CA LYS A 129 -8.21 -5.92 1.32
C LYS A 129 -8.09 -7.12 0.41
N ALA A 130 -8.71 -7.06 -0.78
CA ALA A 130 -8.76 -8.17 -1.72
C ALA A 130 -8.71 -7.69 -3.17
N ASP A 131 -8.09 -8.48 -4.03
CA ASP A 131 -7.94 -8.24 -5.47
C ASP A 131 -8.61 -9.33 -6.33
N GLY A 132 -9.56 -10.08 -5.77
CA GLY A 132 -10.23 -11.21 -6.43
C GLY A 132 -9.44 -12.52 -6.39
N HIS A 133 -8.32 -12.56 -5.62
CA HIS A 133 -7.51 -13.77 -5.48
C HIS A 133 -7.05 -13.95 -4.03
N SER A 134 -6.87 -15.21 -3.63
CA SER A 134 -6.30 -15.54 -2.32
C SER A 134 -4.89 -14.96 -2.15
N LEU A 135 -4.53 -14.56 -0.93
CA LEU A 135 -3.23 -13.96 -0.61
C LEU A 135 -2.12 -15.00 -0.31
N ASP A 136 -2.38 -16.27 -0.61
CA ASP A 136 -1.41 -17.36 -0.54
C ASP A 136 -0.62 -17.52 -1.85
N ASP A 137 0.32 -18.47 -1.89
CA ASP A 137 1.18 -18.70 -3.05
C ASP A 137 0.43 -19.25 -4.28
N LYS A 138 -0.79 -19.78 -4.10
CA LYS A 138 -1.61 -20.37 -5.18
C LYS A 138 -2.41 -19.32 -5.94
N ARG A 139 -2.71 -18.18 -5.30
CA ARG A 139 -3.48 -17.08 -5.92
C ARG A 139 -4.78 -17.57 -6.56
N GLN A 140 -5.57 -18.36 -5.83
CA GLN A 140 -6.85 -18.88 -6.29
C GLN A 140 -7.88 -17.75 -6.41
N PRO A 141 -8.72 -17.73 -7.45
CA PRO A 141 -9.83 -16.77 -7.54
C PRO A 141 -10.75 -16.86 -6.31
N ILE A 142 -11.15 -15.71 -5.77
CA ILE A 142 -12.12 -15.56 -4.67
C ILE A 142 -13.14 -14.48 -5.03
N GLU A 143 -14.26 -14.41 -4.31
CA GLU A 143 -15.32 -13.44 -4.58
C GLU A 143 -14.95 -12.02 -4.13
N GLU A 144 -14.19 -11.91 -3.04
CA GLU A 144 -13.77 -10.62 -2.48
C GLU A 144 -12.83 -9.90 -3.43
N ASN A 145 -13.27 -8.73 -3.91
CA ASN A 145 -12.54 -7.93 -4.90
C ASN A 145 -12.86 -6.45 -4.77
N ASP A 146 -11.91 -5.67 -4.30
CA ASP A 146 -12.05 -4.23 -4.10
C ASP A 146 -11.78 -3.41 -5.39
N ILE A 147 -11.25 -4.03 -6.45
CA ILE A 147 -10.85 -3.29 -7.66
C ILE A 147 -12.00 -2.48 -8.28
N PRO A 148 -13.23 -3.02 -8.41
CA PRO A 148 -14.36 -2.25 -8.93
C PRO A 148 -14.69 -1.01 -8.07
N ASP A 149 -14.69 -1.17 -6.73
CA ASP A 149 -14.93 -0.06 -5.78
C ASP A 149 -13.81 0.99 -5.84
N ILE A 150 -12.55 0.56 -5.95
CA ILE A 150 -11.41 1.47 -6.14
C ILE A 150 -11.60 2.33 -7.38
N ILE A 151 -11.98 1.74 -8.50
CA ILE A 151 -12.17 2.45 -9.78
C ILE A 151 -13.30 3.45 -9.65
N GLU A 152 -14.46 3.04 -9.13
CA GLU A 152 -15.63 3.90 -8.96
C GLU A 152 -15.29 5.10 -8.06
N ARG A 153 -14.72 4.85 -6.88
CA ARG A 153 -14.38 5.92 -5.93
C ARG A 153 -13.31 6.85 -6.44
N PHE A 154 -12.30 6.33 -7.11
CA PHE A 154 -11.25 7.16 -7.67
C PHE A 154 -11.79 8.13 -8.75
N HIS A 155 -12.80 7.71 -9.52
CA HIS A 155 -13.47 8.58 -10.49
C HIS A 155 -14.44 9.59 -9.84
N HIS A 156 -14.90 9.32 -8.63
CA HIS A 156 -15.87 10.15 -7.90
C HIS A 156 -15.33 10.65 -6.56
N LYS A 157 -14.07 11.12 -6.54
CA LYS A 157 -13.37 11.59 -5.31
C LYS A 157 -14.12 12.69 -4.57
N ASP A 158 -14.98 13.44 -5.22
CA ASP A 158 -15.82 14.45 -4.57
C ASP A 158 -16.76 13.84 -3.53
N ASN A 159 -17.15 12.58 -3.69
CA ASN A 159 -17.96 11.85 -2.73
C ASN A 159 -17.18 11.41 -1.48
N GLU A 160 -15.86 11.49 -1.51
CA GLU A 160 -14.98 11.10 -0.39
C GLU A 160 -14.84 12.18 0.69
N GLU A 161 -15.31 13.40 0.43
CA GLU A 161 -15.24 14.54 1.39
C GLU A 161 -15.95 14.28 2.73
N THR A 162 -16.98 13.44 2.72
CA THR A 162 -17.77 13.11 3.91
C THR A 162 -17.36 11.81 4.57
N ARG A 163 -16.37 11.10 4.03
CA ARG A 163 -15.97 9.80 4.56
C ARG A 163 -15.08 9.92 5.78
N GLU A 164 -15.37 9.06 6.75
CA GLU A 164 -14.60 8.98 7.99
C GLU A 164 -13.31 8.20 7.80
N ARG A 165 -12.30 8.49 8.62
CA ARG A 165 -11.01 7.80 8.60
C ARG A 165 -11.02 6.36 9.08
N THR A 166 -12.16 5.89 9.57
CA THR A 166 -12.44 4.49 9.92
C THR A 166 -12.83 3.67 8.71
N GLU A 167 -13.29 4.31 7.65
CA GLU A 167 -13.72 3.65 6.43
C GLU A 167 -12.54 3.17 5.56
N GLN A 168 -12.83 2.44 4.51
CA GLN A 168 -11.82 1.82 3.64
C GLN A 168 -11.09 2.86 2.77
N SER A 169 -11.75 3.95 2.42
CA SER A 169 -11.14 5.08 1.72
C SER A 169 -11.51 6.41 2.35
N PHE A 170 -10.63 7.39 2.23
CA PHE A 170 -10.79 8.73 2.80
C PHE A 170 -9.78 9.71 2.19
N LEU A 171 -10.00 10.99 2.41
CA LEU A 171 -9.09 12.07 2.03
C LEU A 171 -8.23 12.51 3.22
N VAL A 172 -6.99 12.90 2.93
CA VAL A 172 -6.06 13.48 3.90
C VAL A 172 -5.54 14.80 3.36
N ASP A 173 -5.63 15.85 4.16
CA ASP A 173 -5.13 17.16 3.79
C ASP A 173 -3.61 17.16 3.61
N LYS A 174 -3.12 17.87 2.61
CA LYS A 174 -1.70 18.05 2.32
C LYS A 174 -0.93 18.54 3.55
N GLN A 175 -1.50 19.49 4.31
CA GLN A 175 -0.83 20.02 5.50
C GLN A 175 -0.60 18.96 6.55
N GLU A 176 -1.58 18.08 6.78
CA GLU A 176 -1.43 16.96 7.71
C GLU A 176 -0.33 15.98 7.25
N ILE A 177 -0.23 15.73 5.94
CA ILE A 177 0.84 14.90 5.38
C ILE A 177 2.21 15.56 5.59
N ALA A 178 2.32 16.87 5.37
CA ALA A 178 3.55 17.61 5.60
C ALA A 178 3.97 17.60 7.07
N ASP A 179 3.03 17.79 7.99
CA ASP A 179 3.26 17.76 9.44
C ASP A 179 3.69 16.38 9.95
N ASN A 180 3.37 15.33 9.19
CA ASN A 180 3.77 13.95 9.44
C ASN A 180 4.99 13.51 8.60
N ASP A 181 5.93 14.43 8.30
CA ASP A 181 7.17 14.11 7.56
C ASP A 181 6.93 13.52 6.16
N TYR A 182 5.82 13.88 5.52
CA TYR A 182 5.38 13.34 4.24
C TYR A 182 5.20 11.81 4.26
N ASP A 183 4.83 11.24 5.39
CA ASP A 183 4.47 9.82 5.47
C ASP A 183 3.22 9.57 4.61
N LEU A 184 3.28 8.58 3.72
CA LEU A 184 2.18 8.21 2.82
C LEU A 184 1.61 6.83 3.17
N SER A 185 1.96 6.26 4.33
CA SER A 185 1.34 5.02 4.77
C SER A 185 -0.08 5.27 5.29
N ILE A 186 -1.04 4.49 4.82
CA ILE A 186 -2.44 4.64 5.21
C ILE A 186 -2.65 4.50 6.72
N ASN A 187 -1.88 3.63 7.36
CA ASN A 187 -1.95 3.37 8.81
C ASN A 187 -1.60 4.61 9.66
N LYS A 188 -0.93 5.61 9.09
CA LYS A 188 -0.63 6.87 9.77
C LYS A 188 -1.89 7.72 9.98
N TYR A 189 -2.87 7.59 9.08
CA TYR A 189 -4.06 8.44 9.01
C TYR A 189 -5.35 7.70 9.32
N LYS A 190 -5.38 6.38 9.10
CA LYS A 190 -6.56 5.55 9.37
C LYS A 190 -6.84 5.48 10.86
N LYS A 191 -8.09 5.68 11.23
CA LYS A 191 -8.58 5.48 12.60
C LYS A 191 -9.12 4.06 12.72
N ILE A 192 -8.79 3.41 13.82
CA ILE A 192 -9.34 2.10 14.17
C ILE A 192 -10.42 2.34 15.22
N GLU A 193 -11.64 1.95 14.91
CA GLU A 193 -12.66 1.87 15.94
C GLU A 193 -12.33 0.69 16.86
N TYR A 194 -12.04 1.01 18.13
CA TYR A 194 -11.93 0.00 19.14
C TYR A 194 -13.33 -0.43 19.56
N ILE A 195 -13.82 -1.52 19.00
CA ILE A 195 -15.03 -2.18 19.49
C ILE A 195 -14.55 -3.11 20.63
N PRO A 196 -14.90 -2.80 21.88
CA PRO A 196 -14.55 -3.70 22.99
C PRO A 196 -15.16 -5.07 22.71
N VAL A 197 -14.32 -6.08 22.66
CA VAL A 197 -14.78 -7.45 22.60
C VAL A 197 -15.27 -7.79 24.02
N GLU A 198 -16.58 -7.93 24.20
CA GLU A 198 -17.13 -8.49 25.43
C GLU A 198 -16.81 -9.99 25.44
N TYR A 199 -15.90 -10.36 26.31
CA TYR A 199 -15.62 -11.78 26.54
C TYR A 199 -16.63 -12.33 27.54
N PRO A 200 -17.12 -13.57 27.32
CA PRO A 200 -17.93 -14.23 28.33
C PRO A 200 -17.20 -14.31 29.69
N PRO A 201 -17.93 -14.33 30.80
CA PRO A 201 -17.32 -14.47 32.11
C PRO A 201 -16.34 -15.63 32.14
N THR A 202 -15.26 -15.47 32.89
CA THR A 202 -14.20 -16.50 32.99
C THR A 202 -14.74 -17.87 33.41
N GLU A 203 -15.79 -17.89 34.25
CA GLU A 203 -16.45 -19.10 34.69
C GLU A 203 -17.17 -19.85 33.57
N GLU A 204 -17.78 -19.12 32.64
CA GLU A 204 -18.42 -19.74 31.46
C GLU A 204 -17.38 -20.34 30.53
N ILE A 205 -16.26 -19.64 30.31
CA ILE A 205 -15.14 -20.15 29.49
C ILE A 205 -14.55 -21.40 30.12
N LEU A 206 -14.37 -21.43 31.44
CA LEU A 206 -13.85 -22.60 32.14
C LEU A 206 -14.82 -23.78 32.05
N ALA A 207 -16.13 -23.55 32.20
CA ALA A 207 -17.15 -24.59 32.06
C ALA A 207 -17.15 -25.17 30.64
N GLU A 208 -17.03 -24.36 29.62
CA GLU A 208 -16.95 -24.81 28.22
C GLU A 208 -15.68 -25.64 27.98
N ILE A 209 -14.53 -25.24 28.54
CA ILE A 209 -13.27 -25.99 28.46
C ILE A 209 -13.43 -27.37 29.15
N GLU A 210 -14.04 -27.41 30.31
CA GLU A 210 -14.31 -28.69 31.01
C GLU A 210 -15.18 -29.61 30.20
N GLN A 211 -16.28 -29.11 29.62
CA GLN A 211 -17.17 -29.87 28.77
C GLN A 211 -16.47 -30.44 27.52
N LEU A 212 -15.65 -29.62 26.86
CA LEU A 212 -14.87 -30.03 25.69
C LEU A 212 -13.84 -31.09 26.07
N ASN A 213 -13.19 -30.99 27.22
CA ASN A 213 -12.24 -31.99 27.70
C ASN A 213 -12.91 -33.34 28.00
N GLU A 214 -14.13 -33.36 28.57
CA GLU A 214 -14.91 -34.59 28.77
C GLU A 214 -15.29 -35.23 27.44
N GLN A 215 -15.71 -34.43 26.47
CA GLN A 215 -16.03 -34.92 25.13
C GLN A 215 -14.81 -35.54 24.45
N ILE A 216 -13.66 -34.85 24.48
CA ILE A 216 -12.37 -35.37 23.95
C ILE A 216 -12.00 -36.70 24.63
N ALA A 217 -12.13 -36.78 25.93
CA ALA A 217 -11.80 -38.00 26.66
C ALA A 217 -12.70 -39.17 26.24
N LYS A 218 -14.02 -38.94 26.07
CA LYS A 218 -15.00 -39.93 25.60
C LYS A 218 -14.68 -40.40 24.19
N GLU A 219 -14.51 -39.49 23.25
CA GLU A 219 -14.22 -39.80 21.85
C GLU A 219 -12.86 -40.50 21.69
N THR A 220 -11.85 -40.11 22.48
CA THR A 220 -10.56 -40.79 22.51
C THR A 220 -10.67 -42.21 23.00
N LYS A 221 -11.54 -42.49 23.99
CA LYS A 221 -11.78 -43.84 24.48
C LYS A 221 -12.47 -44.68 23.41
N GLU A 222 -13.52 -44.16 22.77
CA GLU A 222 -14.23 -44.83 21.68
C GLU A 222 -13.30 -45.19 20.52
N LEU A 223 -12.42 -44.26 20.14
CA LEU A 223 -11.43 -44.49 19.09
C LEU A 223 -10.46 -45.63 19.46
N ARG A 224 -9.98 -45.67 20.70
CA ARG A 224 -9.09 -46.73 21.17
C ARG A 224 -9.80 -48.12 21.15
N GLU A 225 -11.08 -48.17 21.51
CA GLU A 225 -11.86 -49.39 21.45
C GLU A 225 -12.09 -49.88 20.01
N MET A 226 -12.23 -48.93 19.06
CA MET A 226 -12.35 -49.27 17.63
C MET A 226 -11.04 -49.78 17.03
N LEU A 227 -9.89 -49.23 17.45
CA LEU A 227 -8.58 -49.65 16.99
C LEU A 227 -8.07 -50.94 17.61
N ALA A 228 -8.68 -51.40 18.71
CA ALA A 228 -8.33 -52.63 19.38
C ALA A 228 -9.10 -53.90 18.86
N LYS A 229 -10.01 -53.68 17.91
CA LYS A 229 -10.75 -54.73 17.17
C LYS A 229 -10.04 -55.00 15.84
#